data_6459313bbad3060495d5cf595d7d9100
#
_entry.id   6459313bbad3060495d5cf595d7d9100
#
_cell.length_a   1.000
_cell.length_b   1.000
_cell.length_c   1.000
_cell.angle_alpha   90.00
_cell.angle_beta   90.00
_cell.angle_gamma   90.00
#
_symmetry.space_group_name_H-M   'P 1'
#
loop_
_entity.id
_entity.type
_entity.pdbx_description
1 polymer ?
#
loop_
_entity_poly.entity_id
_entity_poly.type
_entity_poly.pdbx_seq_one_letter_code
_entity_poly.pdbx_strand_id
1 'polypeptide(L)'
;MGFFRKLFRRGSSDEVAPAAPADQHATAVAEAVEPPPNAADVPTEPLDTLPEIEPSPERSAGTAVFGGTNLLGTKQLATAPLVAGIQSARGLAAWSARDLGRVRRSNQDSVFSMVLSLPDGEHDMPVGLFVVADGMGGHEGGEIASRRAIETVMVTVLEQLALPAMADEDPGNALPVLMVSAVQEANARIWKEAQERGTDMGTTCTAVLMVGDGLYIAHVGDSRAYLSTAAGLRPITTDHSTVGRLIEMGQITLADSRTHPQRNQLYRTVGQHPDVQVESLYHPIEGVSHLLICSDGLWGMVDDD
;
A
#
# COMPACT_ATOMS: atom_id res chain seq x y z
N MET A 1 -17.42 30.91 -2.67
CA MET A 1 -16.54 30.35 -1.64
C MET A 1 -16.14 29.00 -2.17
N GLY A 2 -14.85 28.77 -2.46
CA GLY A 2 -14.42 27.57 -3.18
C GLY A 2 -14.77 26.28 -2.44
N PHE A 3 -14.96 25.22 -3.20
CA PHE A 3 -15.34 23.88 -2.78
C PHE A 3 -14.48 23.35 -1.61
N PHE A 4 -13.17 23.45 -1.72
CA PHE A 4 -12.23 22.96 -0.72
C PHE A 4 -12.20 23.80 0.57
N ARG A 5 -12.53 25.09 0.53
CA ARG A 5 -12.69 25.90 1.75
C ARG A 5 -13.85 25.43 2.62
N LYS A 6 -14.89 24.82 2.03
CA LYS A 6 -16.00 24.20 2.79
C LYS A 6 -15.54 22.90 3.47
N LEU A 7 -14.70 22.11 2.80
CA LEU A 7 -14.17 20.85 3.31
C LEU A 7 -13.27 21.05 4.56
N PHE A 8 -12.40 22.05 4.53
CA PHE A 8 -11.51 22.39 5.65
C PHE A 8 -12.19 23.10 6.82
N ARG A 9 -13.35 23.74 6.60
CA ARG A 9 -14.11 24.37 7.70
C ARG A 9 -14.86 23.38 8.59
N ARG A 10 -15.19 22.17 8.12
CA ARG A 10 -15.88 21.15 8.91
C ARG A 10 -14.97 20.40 9.89
N GLY A 11 -13.65 20.45 9.73
CA GLY A 11 -12.69 19.77 10.59
C GLY A 11 -12.26 20.52 11.86
N SER A 12 -12.72 21.75 12.09
CA SER A 12 -12.23 22.60 13.20
C SER A 12 -13.23 22.86 14.31
N SER A 13 -14.38 22.20 14.37
CA SER A 13 -15.41 22.44 15.39
C SER A 13 -16.07 21.15 15.89
N ASP A 14 -15.30 20.22 16.45
CA ASP A 14 -15.85 19.23 17.36
C ASP A 14 -15.00 19.20 18.64
N GLU A 15 -15.55 19.85 19.66
CA GLU A 15 -15.14 19.76 21.06
C GLU A 15 -15.28 18.30 21.52
N VAL A 16 -14.17 17.73 21.95
CA VAL A 16 -14.12 16.38 22.53
C VAL A 16 -14.84 16.41 23.88
N ALA A 17 -15.99 15.76 23.97
CA ALA A 17 -16.64 15.46 25.24
C ALA A 17 -15.87 14.39 26.03
N PRO A 18 -15.74 14.49 27.36
CA PRO A 18 -14.96 13.55 28.16
C PRO A 18 -15.64 12.19 28.27
N ALA A 19 -14.83 11.13 28.10
CA ALA A 19 -15.25 9.75 28.22
C ALA A 19 -15.71 9.40 29.64
N ALA A 20 -16.85 8.71 29.78
CA ALA A 20 -17.34 8.11 30.99
C ALA A 20 -16.52 6.88 31.42
N PRO A 21 -16.42 6.56 32.73
CA PRO A 21 -15.54 5.48 33.20
C PRO A 21 -16.12 4.10 32.93
N ALA A 22 -15.21 3.18 32.57
CA ALA A 22 -15.50 1.79 32.30
C ALA A 22 -15.88 1.02 33.55
N ASP A 23 -16.97 0.29 33.46
CA ASP A 23 -17.45 -0.65 34.50
C ASP A 23 -16.64 -1.96 34.42
N GLN A 24 -16.14 -2.40 35.58
CA GLN A 24 -15.47 -3.68 35.79
C GLN A 24 -16.55 -4.74 36.05
N HIS A 25 -16.52 -5.86 35.33
CA HIS A 25 -16.77 -7.24 35.75
C HIS A 25 -17.14 -8.14 34.57
N ALA A 26 -16.22 -9.03 34.21
CA ALA A 26 -16.58 -10.40 33.85
C ALA A 26 -15.30 -11.28 33.82
N THR A 27 -15.18 -12.08 34.83
CA THR A 27 -14.27 -13.22 34.91
C THR A 27 -14.79 -14.32 33.98
N ALA A 28 -14.02 -14.73 32.96
CA ALA A 28 -14.28 -15.93 32.19
C ALA A 28 -13.08 -16.88 32.29
N VAL A 29 -13.40 -18.11 32.64
CA VAL A 29 -12.53 -19.24 32.91
C VAL A 29 -11.80 -19.69 31.63
N ALA A 30 -10.48 -19.86 31.72
CA ALA A 30 -9.66 -20.41 30.65
C ALA A 30 -9.79 -21.92 30.63
N GLU A 31 -10.26 -22.48 29.51
CA GLU A 31 -10.25 -23.88 29.18
C GLU A 31 -8.93 -24.22 28.46
N ALA A 32 -8.20 -25.19 29.00
CA ALA A 32 -6.88 -25.59 28.51
C ALA A 32 -7.00 -26.35 27.18
N VAL A 33 -6.35 -25.87 26.13
CA VAL A 33 -6.19 -26.57 24.85
C VAL A 33 -4.85 -27.31 24.87
N GLU A 34 -4.89 -28.64 24.65
CA GLU A 34 -3.71 -29.50 24.53
C GLU A 34 -2.85 -29.16 23.30
N PRO A 35 -1.51 -29.27 23.37
CA PRO A 35 -0.64 -28.99 22.23
C PRO A 35 -0.68 -30.13 21.18
N PRO A 36 -0.50 -29.80 19.87
CA PRO A 36 -0.47 -30.79 18.81
C PRO A 36 0.81 -31.65 18.84
N PRO A 37 0.76 -32.87 18.27
CA PRO A 37 1.85 -33.85 18.37
C PRO A 37 3.08 -33.46 17.55
N ASN A 38 4.21 -33.89 18.05
CA ASN A 38 5.59 -33.68 17.59
C ASN A 38 5.80 -34.19 16.14
N ALA A 39 6.28 -33.33 15.26
CA ALA A 39 6.69 -33.66 13.89
C ALA A 39 8.14 -34.25 13.91
N ALA A 40 8.24 -35.55 14.13
CA ALA A 40 9.44 -36.34 13.85
C ALA A 40 8.96 -37.58 13.12
N ASP A 41 9.01 -37.57 11.78
CA ASP A 41 9.09 -38.69 10.86
C ASP A 41 8.63 -38.26 9.44
N VAL A 42 9.54 -37.57 8.72
CA VAL A 42 9.47 -37.45 7.27
C VAL A 42 10.83 -37.90 6.71
N PRO A 43 10.88 -38.89 5.82
CA PRO A 43 12.14 -39.34 5.22
C PRO A 43 12.66 -38.28 4.23
N THR A 44 13.90 -37.89 4.39
CA THR A 44 14.64 -37.04 3.43
C THR A 44 15.19 -37.89 2.30
N GLU A 45 14.70 -37.69 1.07
CA GLU A 45 15.36 -38.15 -0.14
C GLU A 45 16.52 -37.20 -0.50
N PRO A 46 17.66 -37.74 -1.04
CA PRO A 46 18.80 -36.89 -1.38
C PRO A 46 18.58 -36.07 -2.64
N LEU A 47 18.90 -34.76 -2.56
CA LEU A 47 18.90 -33.84 -3.69
C LEU A 47 19.98 -34.24 -4.71
N ASP A 48 19.55 -34.49 -5.94
CA ASP A 48 20.43 -34.62 -7.11
C ASP A 48 21.08 -33.27 -7.45
N THR A 49 22.37 -33.37 -7.78
CA THR A 49 23.29 -32.28 -8.08
C THR A 49 22.83 -31.42 -9.28
N LEU A 50 22.72 -30.11 -9.06
CA LEU A 50 22.51 -29.11 -10.11
C LEU A 50 23.79 -28.92 -10.96
N PRO A 51 23.68 -28.72 -12.28
CA PRO A 51 24.83 -28.45 -13.15
C PRO A 51 25.42 -27.05 -12.92
N GLU A 52 26.74 -26.96 -12.93
CA GLU A 52 27.53 -25.72 -12.90
C GLU A 52 27.20 -24.79 -14.09
N ILE A 53 26.90 -23.52 -13.78
CA ILE A 53 26.71 -22.47 -14.80
C ILE A 53 27.98 -21.64 -14.88
N GLU A 54 28.65 -21.68 -16.06
CA GLU A 54 29.81 -20.85 -16.37
C GLU A 54 29.43 -19.33 -16.41
N PRO A 55 30.34 -18.41 -15.99
CA PRO A 55 30.09 -16.99 -16.01
C PRO A 55 30.22 -16.40 -17.43
N SER A 56 29.19 -15.68 -17.87
CA SER A 56 29.17 -14.95 -19.14
C SER A 56 29.75 -13.53 -18.98
N PRO A 57 30.38 -12.95 -20.01
CA PRO A 57 31.26 -11.78 -19.90
C PRO A 57 30.49 -10.46 -19.72
N GLU A 58 31.17 -9.53 -19.03
CA GLU A 58 30.77 -8.15 -18.71
C GLU A 58 30.30 -7.37 -19.96
N ARG A 59 29.18 -6.68 -19.86
CA ARG A 59 28.76 -5.63 -20.78
C ARG A 59 28.68 -4.28 -20.06
N SER A 60 29.42 -3.36 -20.67
CA SER A 60 29.58 -1.96 -20.26
C SER A 60 28.25 -1.18 -20.21
N ALA A 61 28.17 -0.27 -19.24
CA ALA A 61 27.09 0.70 -19.08
C ALA A 61 26.98 1.65 -20.28
N GLY A 62 25.83 1.67 -20.93
CA GLY A 62 25.46 2.63 -21.95
C GLY A 62 24.23 3.41 -21.53
N THR A 63 24.40 4.72 -21.36
CA THR A 63 23.30 5.68 -21.14
C THR A 63 22.47 5.77 -22.43
N ALA A 64 21.19 5.41 -22.38
CA ALA A 64 20.28 5.58 -23.52
C ALA A 64 19.17 6.58 -23.15
N VAL A 65 19.16 7.70 -23.89
CA VAL A 65 18.07 8.66 -23.97
C VAL A 65 17.05 8.12 -24.99
N PHE A 66 15.80 7.94 -24.59
CA PHE A 66 14.74 7.55 -25.53
C PHE A 66 13.69 8.64 -25.70
N GLY A 67 13.71 9.29 -26.86
CA GLY A 67 12.54 9.89 -27.46
C GLY A 67 12.13 9.02 -28.66
N GLY A 68 10.81 8.77 -28.85
CA GLY A 68 10.30 8.20 -30.09
C GLY A 68 9.22 7.13 -29.92
N THR A 69 8.00 7.48 -30.34
CA THR A 69 6.89 6.61 -30.69
C THR A 69 7.29 5.55 -31.70
N ASN A 70 7.07 4.25 -31.39
CA ASN A 70 6.84 3.23 -32.42
C ASN A 70 5.99 2.08 -31.87
N LEU A 71 4.82 1.95 -32.48
CA LEU A 71 3.97 0.75 -32.48
C LEU A 71 4.64 -0.34 -33.33
N LEU A 72 4.54 -1.60 -32.86
CA LEU A 72 4.82 -2.87 -33.51
C LEU A 72 6.09 -3.62 -33.05
N GLY A 73 5.82 -4.80 -32.42
CA GLY A 73 6.83 -5.82 -32.19
C GLY A 73 6.80 -6.48 -30.82
N THR A 74 5.78 -7.29 -30.58
CA THR A 74 5.73 -8.21 -29.44
C THR A 74 6.84 -9.25 -29.54
N LYS A 75 7.85 -9.19 -28.65
CA LYS A 75 8.59 -10.35 -28.10
C LYS A 75 9.93 -10.04 -27.43
N GLN A 76 10.07 -8.97 -26.65
CA GLN A 76 11.24 -8.81 -25.75
C GLN A 76 11.01 -7.71 -24.68
N LEU A 77 9.90 -7.79 -23.93
CA LEU A 77 9.55 -6.82 -22.88
C LEU A 77 9.63 -7.43 -21.47
N ALA A 78 10.38 -8.50 -21.27
CA ALA A 78 10.36 -9.24 -20.01
C ALA A 78 11.38 -8.77 -18.94
N THR A 79 12.20 -7.74 -19.20
CA THR A 79 13.29 -7.38 -18.27
C THR A 79 13.50 -5.89 -18.01
N ALA A 80 12.68 -5.01 -18.56
CA ALA A 80 12.78 -3.59 -18.23
C ALA A 80 11.71 -3.23 -17.17
N PRO A 81 12.04 -2.44 -16.12
CA PRO A 81 11.04 -1.94 -15.20
C PRO A 81 9.98 -1.16 -15.97
N LEU A 82 8.71 -1.45 -15.70
CA LEU A 82 7.61 -0.68 -16.27
C LEU A 82 7.57 0.66 -15.55
N VAL A 83 8.13 1.70 -16.17
CA VAL A 83 8.05 3.07 -15.65
C VAL A 83 6.85 3.73 -16.33
N ALA A 84 5.80 4.03 -15.55
CA ALA A 84 4.72 4.89 -16.01
C ALA A 84 5.26 6.30 -16.23
N GLY A 85 4.75 6.99 -17.25
CA GLY A 85 5.19 8.35 -17.57
C GLY A 85 4.98 9.32 -16.40
N ILE A 86 5.74 10.42 -16.38
CA ILE A 86 5.58 11.49 -15.41
C ILE A 86 4.21 12.13 -15.60
N GLN A 87 3.42 12.15 -14.54
CA GLN A 87 2.17 12.90 -14.46
C GLN A 87 2.43 14.18 -13.66
N SER A 88 1.94 15.31 -14.11
CA SER A 88 2.14 16.57 -13.38
C SER A 88 0.94 17.49 -13.49
N ALA A 89 0.61 18.15 -12.39
CA ALA A 89 -0.34 19.27 -12.33
C ALA A 89 0.14 20.26 -11.27
N ARG A 90 0.30 21.53 -11.63
CA ARG A 90 0.62 22.68 -10.75
C ARG A 90 1.63 22.38 -9.61
N GLY A 91 2.81 21.88 -9.98
CA GLY A 91 3.89 21.61 -9.01
C GLY A 91 3.86 20.25 -8.34
N LEU A 92 2.81 19.44 -8.54
CA LEU A 92 2.78 18.04 -8.18
C LEU A 92 3.22 17.20 -9.37
N ALA A 93 4.26 16.42 -9.23
CA ALA A 93 4.70 15.44 -10.22
C ALA A 93 4.73 14.04 -9.58
N ALA A 94 4.25 13.04 -10.32
CA ALA A 94 4.23 11.66 -9.87
C ALA A 94 4.71 10.71 -10.97
N TRP A 95 5.34 9.63 -10.55
CA TRP A 95 5.67 8.50 -11.41
C TRP A 95 5.53 7.21 -10.59
N SER A 96 5.37 6.09 -11.29
CA SER A 96 5.35 4.78 -10.68
C SER A 96 6.20 3.80 -11.48
N ALA A 97 6.75 2.81 -10.78
CA ALA A 97 7.54 1.74 -11.39
C ALA A 97 7.18 0.39 -10.76
N ARG A 98 7.29 -0.66 -11.55
CA ARG A 98 7.15 -2.05 -11.12
C ARG A 98 8.29 -2.87 -11.71
N ASP A 99 8.85 -3.77 -10.90
CA ASP A 99 9.87 -4.70 -11.34
C ASP A 99 9.53 -6.11 -10.84
N LEU A 100 9.77 -7.12 -11.65
CA LEU A 100 9.53 -8.51 -11.30
C LEU A 100 10.58 -9.05 -10.32
N GLY A 101 11.73 -8.39 -10.25
CA GLY A 101 12.90 -8.92 -9.59
C GLY A 101 13.56 -10.08 -10.37
N ARG A 102 14.52 -10.73 -9.71
CA ARG A 102 15.36 -11.77 -10.37
C ARG A 102 14.95 -13.20 -10.02
N VAL A 103 14.07 -13.39 -9.06
CA VAL A 103 13.75 -14.70 -8.49
C VAL A 103 12.34 -15.15 -8.86
N ARG A 104 11.35 -14.25 -8.72
CA ARG A 104 9.94 -14.58 -8.95
C ARG A 104 9.62 -14.67 -10.46
N ARG A 105 8.61 -15.49 -10.81
CA ARG A 105 8.11 -15.63 -12.18
C ARG A 105 6.93 -14.70 -12.51
N SER A 106 6.26 -14.18 -11.49
CA SER A 106 5.15 -13.24 -11.58
C SER A 106 5.29 -12.16 -10.52
N ASN A 107 4.82 -10.96 -10.82
CA ASN A 107 4.74 -9.86 -9.88
C ASN A 107 3.29 -9.71 -9.41
N GLN A 108 3.05 -9.91 -8.11
CA GLN A 108 1.74 -9.80 -7.49
C GLN A 108 1.45 -8.39 -6.96
N ASP A 109 2.45 -7.50 -7.01
CA ASP A 109 2.25 -6.10 -6.65
C ASP A 109 1.44 -5.37 -7.72
N SER A 110 0.66 -4.41 -7.27
CA SER A 110 0.00 -3.43 -8.12
C SER A 110 0.30 -2.02 -7.64
N VAL A 111 0.44 -1.09 -8.57
CA VAL A 111 0.70 0.31 -8.28
C VAL A 111 -0.21 1.18 -9.13
N PHE A 112 -0.71 2.26 -8.52
CA PHE A 112 -1.50 3.27 -9.20
C PHE A 112 -1.04 4.66 -8.79
N SER A 113 -0.95 5.56 -9.76
CA SER A 113 -0.73 6.98 -9.54
C SER A 113 -1.64 7.79 -10.46
N MET A 114 -2.29 8.79 -9.91
CA MET A 114 -3.14 9.73 -10.64
C MET A 114 -2.91 11.13 -10.08
N VAL A 115 -2.77 12.09 -10.99
CA VAL A 115 -2.70 13.51 -10.66
C VAL A 115 -3.77 14.23 -11.47
N LEU A 116 -4.63 14.95 -10.77
CA LEU A 116 -5.72 15.74 -11.33
C LEU A 116 -5.54 17.21 -10.97
N SER A 117 -6.15 18.08 -11.75
CA SER A 117 -6.36 19.48 -11.41
C SER A 117 -7.87 19.68 -11.28
N LEU A 118 -8.34 19.93 -10.07
CA LEU A 118 -9.76 20.15 -9.81
C LEU A 118 -10.04 21.65 -9.62
N PRO A 119 -11.16 22.17 -10.13
CA PRO A 119 -11.53 23.56 -9.95
C PRO A 119 -11.80 23.89 -8.47
N ASP A 120 -11.25 25.00 -7.97
CA ASP A 120 -11.53 25.55 -6.65
C ASP A 120 -11.72 27.08 -6.74
N GLY A 121 -12.88 27.51 -7.15
CA GLY A 121 -13.20 28.89 -7.42
C GLY A 121 -12.43 29.41 -8.64
N GLU A 122 -11.58 30.43 -8.44
CA GLU A 122 -10.78 31.05 -9.53
C GLU A 122 -9.45 30.29 -9.79
N HIS A 123 -9.15 29.29 -9.01
CA HIS A 123 -7.90 28.51 -9.07
C HIS A 123 -8.19 27.01 -9.24
N ASP A 124 -7.25 26.32 -9.86
CA ASP A 124 -7.27 24.86 -9.84
C ASP A 124 -6.40 24.34 -8.69
N MET A 125 -6.86 23.32 -8.02
CA MET A 125 -6.13 22.62 -6.95
C MET A 125 -5.59 21.31 -7.47
N PRO A 126 -4.28 21.01 -7.28
CA PRO A 126 -3.75 19.69 -7.58
C PRO A 126 -4.27 18.67 -6.57
N VAL A 127 -4.72 17.55 -7.09
CA VAL A 127 -5.14 16.38 -6.30
C VAL A 127 -4.37 15.19 -6.81
N GLY A 128 -3.77 14.43 -5.90
CA GLY A 128 -3.04 13.20 -6.20
C GLY A 128 -3.64 12.00 -5.48
N LEU A 129 -3.82 10.88 -6.19
CA LEU A 129 -4.14 9.58 -5.60
C LEU A 129 -3.06 8.59 -5.95
N PHE A 130 -2.44 8.01 -4.92
CA PHE A 130 -1.34 7.07 -5.03
C PHE A 130 -1.65 5.82 -4.23
N VAL A 131 -1.53 4.64 -4.84
CA VAL A 131 -1.84 3.38 -4.17
C VAL A 131 -0.78 2.34 -4.52
N VAL A 132 -0.28 1.67 -3.49
CA VAL A 132 0.54 0.46 -3.61
C VAL A 132 -0.18 -0.67 -2.89
N ALA A 133 -0.25 -1.82 -3.55
CA ALA A 133 -0.87 -3.04 -3.06
C ALA A 133 0.03 -4.23 -3.40
N ASP A 134 0.53 -4.92 -2.37
CA ASP A 134 1.33 -6.14 -2.48
C ASP A 134 0.40 -7.34 -2.30
N GLY A 135 0.23 -8.10 -3.37
CA GLY A 135 -0.69 -9.23 -3.41
C GLY A 135 -0.10 -10.48 -2.80
N MET A 136 -0.90 -11.17 -1.99
CA MET A 136 -0.56 -12.43 -1.37
C MET A 136 -1.61 -13.50 -1.65
N GLY A 137 -1.18 -14.76 -1.61
CA GLY A 137 -2.03 -15.91 -1.91
C GLY A 137 -1.43 -16.79 -2.99
N GLY A 138 -1.88 -18.05 -3.05
CA GLY A 138 -1.35 -19.04 -3.99
C GLY A 138 -1.68 -18.68 -5.46
N HIS A 139 -0.75 -19.02 -6.37
CA HIS A 139 -0.92 -18.88 -7.83
C HIS A 139 -1.25 -17.44 -8.27
N GLU A 140 -2.43 -17.21 -8.87
CA GLU A 140 -2.86 -15.90 -9.40
C GLU A 140 -3.64 -15.05 -8.38
N GLY A 141 -3.89 -15.57 -7.17
CA GLY A 141 -4.76 -14.93 -6.18
C GLY A 141 -4.26 -13.55 -5.74
N GLY A 142 -2.97 -13.43 -5.44
CA GLY A 142 -2.37 -12.17 -5.02
C GLY A 142 -2.44 -11.08 -6.09
N GLU A 143 -2.19 -11.43 -7.36
CA GLU A 143 -2.30 -10.48 -8.48
C GLU A 143 -3.73 -9.96 -8.65
N ILE A 144 -4.72 -10.83 -8.48
CA ILE A 144 -6.13 -10.45 -8.53
C ILE A 144 -6.46 -9.53 -7.36
N ALA A 145 -6.06 -9.87 -6.14
CA ALA A 145 -6.37 -9.10 -4.95
C ALA A 145 -5.77 -7.70 -5.01
N SER A 146 -4.48 -7.56 -5.34
CA SER A 146 -3.81 -6.25 -5.43
C SER A 146 -4.43 -5.36 -6.52
N ARG A 147 -4.78 -5.92 -7.67
CA ARG A 147 -5.47 -5.20 -8.74
C ARG A 147 -6.87 -4.74 -8.31
N ARG A 148 -7.65 -5.60 -7.65
CA ARG A 148 -8.98 -5.26 -7.13
C ARG A 148 -8.95 -4.19 -6.07
N ALA A 149 -7.95 -4.21 -5.18
CA ALA A 149 -7.76 -3.15 -4.19
C ALA A 149 -7.59 -1.79 -4.86
N ILE A 150 -6.68 -1.68 -5.81
CA ILE A 150 -6.44 -0.43 -6.55
C ILE A 150 -7.68 0.01 -7.31
N GLU A 151 -8.30 -0.89 -8.06
CA GLU A 151 -9.51 -0.59 -8.85
C GLU A 151 -10.62 -0.02 -7.96
N THR A 152 -10.87 -0.64 -6.81
CA THR A 152 -11.94 -0.20 -5.91
C THR A 152 -11.61 1.13 -5.26
N VAL A 153 -10.41 1.30 -4.70
CA VAL A 153 -9.99 2.57 -4.09
C VAL A 153 -10.06 3.73 -5.11
N MET A 154 -9.56 3.50 -6.33
CA MET A 154 -9.61 4.49 -7.40
C MET A 154 -11.06 4.89 -7.74
N VAL A 155 -11.94 3.91 -7.97
CA VAL A 155 -13.33 4.18 -8.33
C VAL A 155 -14.04 4.93 -7.22
N THR A 156 -13.92 4.49 -5.97
CA THR A 156 -14.55 5.12 -4.82
C THR A 156 -14.10 6.59 -4.66
N VAL A 157 -12.79 6.87 -4.80
CA VAL A 157 -12.28 8.25 -4.71
C VAL A 157 -12.77 9.10 -5.89
N LEU A 158 -12.79 8.56 -7.12
CA LEU A 158 -13.30 9.30 -8.27
C LEU A 158 -14.79 9.63 -8.12
N GLU A 159 -15.61 8.66 -7.70
CA GLU A 159 -17.05 8.84 -7.57
C GLU A 159 -17.44 9.76 -6.40
N GLN A 160 -16.75 9.67 -5.27
CA GLN A 160 -17.12 10.38 -4.05
C GLN A 160 -16.36 11.70 -3.83
N LEU A 161 -15.28 11.96 -4.55
CA LEU A 161 -14.53 13.19 -4.45
C LEU A 161 -14.41 13.92 -5.80
N ALA A 162 -13.84 13.27 -6.82
CA ALA A 162 -13.45 13.98 -8.04
C ALA A 162 -14.68 14.40 -8.86
N LEU A 163 -15.65 13.53 -9.07
CA LEU A 163 -16.86 13.87 -9.83
C LEU A 163 -17.71 14.92 -9.13
N PRO A 164 -18.02 14.84 -7.80
CA PRO A 164 -18.71 15.90 -7.09
C PRO A 164 -17.94 17.24 -7.14
N ALA A 165 -16.62 17.22 -6.96
CA ALA A 165 -15.81 18.44 -7.06
C ALA A 165 -15.86 19.10 -8.43
N MET A 166 -15.88 18.33 -9.51
CA MET A 166 -16.01 18.84 -10.87
C MET A 166 -17.42 19.41 -11.16
N ALA A 167 -18.43 18.92 -10.45
CA ALA A 167 -19.81 19.42 -10.52
C ALA A 167 -20.10 20.59 -9.54
N ASP A 168 -19.10 21.06 -8.79
CA ASP A 168 -19.24 22.04 -7.69
C ASP A 168 -20.22 21.55 -6.58
N GLU A 169 -20.31 20.23 -6.41
CA GLU A 169 -21.13 19.58 -5.40
C GLU A 169 -20.30 19.26 -4.14
N ASP A 170 -20.93 19.24 -2.96
CA ASP A 170 -20.27 18.84 -1.70
C ASP A 170 -20.07 17.31 -1.71
N PRO A 171 -18.84 16.77 -1.56
CA PRO A 171 -18.59 15.33 -1.54
C PRO A 171 -19.22 14.60 -0.34
N GLY A 172 -19.78 15.34 0.62
CA GLY A 172 -20.54 14.78 1.75
C GLY A 172 -19.69 14.16 2.85
N ASN A 173 -18.58 13.53 2.54
CA ASN A 173 -17.71 12.83 3.50
C ASN A 173 -16.41 13.60 3.75
N ALA A 174 -15.91 13.54 5.01
CA ALA A 174 -14.56 13.99 5.32
C ALA A 174 -13.52 13.08 4.62
N LEU A 175 -12.43 13.65 4.10
CA LEU A 175 -11.40 12.90 3.34
C LEU A 175 -10.83 11.68 4.08
N PRO A 176 -10.58 11.72 5.42
CA PRO A 176 -10.15 10.52 6.14
C PRO A 176 -11.19 9.40 6.10
N VAL A 177 -12.48 9.74 6.23
CA VAL A 177 -13.58 8.76 6.18
C VAL A 177 -13.70 8.15 4.79
N LEU A 178 -13.60 8.98 3.74
CA LEU A 178 -13.58 8.52 2.36
C LEU A 178 -12.45 7.49 2.13
N MET A 179 -11.24 7.80 2.55
CA MET A 179 -10.09 6.91 2.35
C MET A 179 -10.22 5.59 3.09
N VAL A 180 -10.71 5.62 4.34
CA VAL A 180 -10.99 4.40 5.11
C VAL A 180 -12.07 3.56 4.45
N SER A 181 -13.20 4.18 4.04
CA SER A 181 -14.31 3.47 3.39
C SER A 181 -13.91 2.85 2.06
N ALA A 182 -13.04 3.52 1.28
CA ALA A 182 -12.54 2.99 0.03
C ALA A 182 -11.74 1.68 0.21
N VAL A 183 -10.88 1.60 1.25
CA VAL A 183 -10.14 0.38 1.56
C VAL A 183 -11.03 -0.70 2.16
N GLN A 184 -12.03 -0.33 2.97
CA GLN A 184 -13.02 -1.29 3.49
C GLN A 184 -13.89 -1.88 2.38
N GLU A 185 -14.29 -1.08 1.40
CA GLU A 185 -15.01 -1.56 0.22
C GLU A 185 -14.15 -2.50 -0.63
N ALA A 186 -12.86 -2.16 -0.80
CA ALA A 186 -11.92 -3.07 -1.45
C ALA A 186 -11.80 -4.41 -0.71
N ASN A 187 -11.74 -4.38 0.64
CA ASN A 187 -11.75 -5.58 1.46
C ASN A 187 -13.00 -6.44 1.21
N ALA A 188 -14.17 -5.84 1.29
CA ALA A 188 -15.44 -6.57 1.09
C ALA A 188 -15.53 -7.20 -0.29
N ARG A 189 -15.08 -6.50 -1.34
CA ARG A 189 -15.07 -7.00 -2.71
C ARG A 189 -14.10 -8.17 -2.90
N ILE A 190 -12.87 -8.05 -2.37
CA ILE A 190 -11.85 -9.10 -2.47
C ILE A 190 -12.26 -10.31 -1.65
N TRP A 191 -12.74 -10.11 -0.42
CA TRP A 191 -13.25 -11.18 0.43
C TRP A 191 -14.37 -11.99 -0.27
N LYS A 192 -15.34 -11.31 -0.85
CA LYS A 192 -16.42 -11.94 -1.60
C LYS A 192 -15.88 -12.78 -2.78
N GLU A 193 -15.00 -12.19 -3.59
CA GLU A 193 -14.39 -12.88 -4.74
C GLU A 193 -13.53 -14.07 -4.29
N ALA A 194 -12.83 -13.98 -3.15
CA ALA A 194 -12.07 -15.07 -2.55
C ALA A 194 -12.96 -16.25 -2.16
N GLN A 195 -14.11 -15.97 -1.51
CA GLN A 195 -15.09 -17.01 -1.15
C GLN A 195 -15.67 -17.69 -2.39
N GLU A 196 -16.03 -16.93 -3.43
CA GLU A 196 -16.57 -17.45 -4.68
C GLU A 196 -15.57 -18.36 -5.43
N ARG A 197 -14.28 -18.05 -5.32
CA ARG A 197 -13.18 -18.82 -5.94
C ARG A 197 -12.64 -19.95 -5.06
N GLY A 198 -12.97 -19.98 -3.77
CA GLY A 198 -12.40 -20.91 -2.81
C GLY A 198 -10.89 -20.69 -2.60
N THR A 199 -10.45 -19.45 -2.55
CA THR A 199 -9.05 -19.05 -2.37
C THR A 199 -8.86 -18.24 -1.10
N ASP A 200 -7.60 -18.11 -0.64
CA ASP A 200 -7.17 -17.29 0.49
C ASP A 200 -6.49 -15.98 0.04
N MET A 201 -6.81 -15.52 -1.17
CA MET A 201 -6.19 -14.32 -1.72
C MET A 201 -6.40 -13.08 -0.84
N GLY A 202 -5.37 -12.27 -0.76
CA GLY A 202 -5.36 -11.02 -0.03
C GLY A 202 -4.30 -10.08 -0.57
N THR A 203 -4.22 -8.90 0.00
CA THR A 203 -3.22 -7.90 -0.39
C THR A 203 -2.96 -6.92 0.75
N THR A 204 -1.82 -6.23 0.73
CA THR A 204 -1.65 -4.97 1.44
C THR A 204 -2.41 -3.87 0.70
N CYS A 205 -2.63 -2.74 1.35
CA CYS A 205 -3.09 -1.53 0.69
C CYS A 205 -2.56 -0.30 1.42
N THR A 206 -1.70 0.47 0.75
CA THR A 206 -1.25 1.78 1.22
C THR A 206 -1.71 2.81 0.20
N ALA A 207 -2.79 3.51 0.53
CA ALA A 207 -3.41 4.51 -0.31
C ALA A 207 -3.19 5.90 0.28
N VAL A 208 -2.68 6.84 -0.53
CA VAL A 208 -2.45 8.24 -0.14
C VAL A 208 -3.22 9.14 -1.09
N LEU A 209 -4.09 9.95 -0.53
CA LEU A 209 -4.79 11.03 -1.22
C LEU A 209 -4.18 12.36 -0.79
N MET A 210 -3.64 13.09 -1.74
CA MET A 210 -3.14 14.45 -1.56
C MET A 210 -4.21 15.44 -2.02
N VAL A 211 -4.64 16.31 -1.12
CA VAL A 211 -5.59 17.39 -1.42
C VAL A 211 -5.15 18.65 -0.67
N GLY A 212 -4.92 19.74 -1.38
CA GLY A 212 -4.42 20.97 -0.78
C GLY A 212 -3.10 20.75 -0.06
N ASP A 213 -3.04 21.12 1.21
CA ASP A 213 -1.84 21.02 2.05
C ASP A 213 -1.79 19.72 2.88
N GLY A 214 -2.60 18.72 2.55
CA GLY A 214 -2.74 17.50 3.34
C GLY A 214 -2.55 16.22 2.56
N LEU A 215 -1.93 15.24 3.23
CA LEU A 215 -1.88 13.84 2.84
C LEU A 215 -2.82 13.04 3.74
N TYR A 216 -3.80 12.40 3.15
CA TYR A 216 -4.77 11.54 3.82
C TYR A 216 -4.44 10.10 3.46
N ILE A 217 -4.08 9.30 4.44
CA ILE A 217 -3.53 7.97 4.25
C ILE A 217 -4.49 6.94 4.82
N ALA A 218 -4.78 5.90 4.05
CA ALA A 218 -5.42 4.68 4.51
C ALA A 218 -4.45 3.52 4.31
N HIS A 219 -4.12 2.81 5.39
CA HIS A 219 -3.05 1.82 5.38
C HIS A 219 -3.49 0.49 6.00
N VAL A 220 -3.13 -0.61 5.32
CA VAL A 220 -3.27 -2.00 5.78
C VAL A 220 -2.10 -2.82 5.22
N GLY A 221 -1.35 -3.50 6.09
CA GLY A 221 -0.25 -4.38 5.69
C GLY A 221 1.12 -3.85 6.09
N ASP A 222 2.14 -4.16 5.31
CA ASP A 222 3.54 -3.77 5.51
C ASP A 222 4.16 -3.05 4.30
N SER A 223 3.35 -2.69 3.30
CA SER A 223 3.77 -1.70 2.30
C SER A 223 3.89 -0.34 3.00
N ARG A 224 4.94 0.41 2.72
CA ARG A 224 5.28 1.61 3.49
C ARG A 224 5.10 2.90 2.70
N ALA A 225 4.75 3.98 3.41
CA ALA A 225 4.86 5.34 2.94
C ALA A 225 5.94 6.09 3.70
N TYR A 226 6.74 6.88 2.99
CA TYR A 226 7.84 7.68 3.52
C TYR A 226 7.70 9.12 3.09
N LEU A 227 8.08 10.04 3.96
CA LEU A 227 8.25 11.46 3.63
C LEU A 227 9.72 11.83 3.63
N SER A 228 10.15 12.50 2.56
CA SER A 228 11.45 13.17 2.48
C SER A 228 11.31 14.64 2.83
N THR A 229 12.09 15.07 3.79
CA THR A 229 12.17 16.47 4.25
C THR A 229 13.62 16.90 4.30
N ALA A 230 13.90 18.13 4.69
CA ALA A 230 15.27 18.61 4.94
C ALA A 230 15.98 17.79 6.05
N ALA A 231 15.24 17.08 6.90
CA ALA A 231 15.80 16.23 7.95
C ALA A 231 16.09 14.79 7.49
N GLY A 232 15.77 14.46 6.24
CA GLY A 232 15.96 13.12 5.64
C GLY A 232 14.67 12.40 5.33
N LEU A 233 14.79 11.14 4.97
CA LEU A 233 13.69 10.22 4.68
C LEU A 233 13.19 9.56 5.97
N ARG A 234 11.88 9.51 6.18
CA ARG A 234 11.29 8.85 7.35
C ARG A 234 10.00 8.11 6.98
N PRO A 235 9.76 6.90 7.50
CA PRO A 235 8.49 6.22 7.34
C PRO A 235 7.38 6.97 8.13
N ILE A 236 6.16 6.91 7.59
CA ILE A 236 4.97 7.51 8.20
C ILE A 236 3.84 6.49 8.41
N THR A 237 4.03 5.26 7.97
CA THR A 237 3.14 4.11 8.23
C THR A 237 3.81 3.14 9.19
N THR A 238 3.00 2.35 9.90
CA THR A 238 3.47 1.28 10.79
C THR A 238 3.13 -0.06 10.18
N ASP A 239 4.09 -0.98 10.12
CA ASP A 239 3.87 -2.30 9.54
C ASP A 239 2.88 -3.12 10.37
N HIS A 240 1.82 -3.61 9.75
CA HIS A 240 0.89 -4.57 10.35
C HIS A 240 1.41 -6.00 10.28
N SER A 241 2.66 -6.20 10.69
CA SER A 241 3.36 -7.48 10.71
C SER A 241 3.77 -7.89 12.12
N THR A 242 4.00 -9.18 12.32
CA THR A 242 4.49 -9.70 13.61
C THR A 242 5.79 -9.00 14.02
N VAL A 243 6.72 -8.83 13.10
CA VAL A 243 8.00 -8.16 13.38
C VAL A 243 7.83 -6.66 13.63
N GLY A 244 6.92 -5.98 12.90
CA GLY A 244 6.58 -4.59 13.16
C GLY A 244 6.11 -4.38 14.59
N ARG A 245 5.22 -5.25 15.09
CA ARG A 245 4.75 -5.21 16.48
C ARG A 245 5.84 -5.49 17.50
N LEU A 246 6.77 -6.41 17.21
CA LEU A 246 7.91 -6.69 18.11
C LEU A 246 8.87 -5.49 18.20
N ILE A 247 9.06 -4.76 17.09
CA ILE A 247 9.85 -3.53 17.07
C ILE A 247 9.18 -2.44 17.91
N GLU A 248 7.86 -2.22 17.72
CA GLU A 248 7.10 -1.25 18.51
C GLU A 248 7.16 -1.52 20.02
N MET A 249 7.15 -2.80 20.41
CA MET A 249 7.30 -3.22 21.81
C MET A 249 8.76 -3.17 22.30
N GLY A 250 9.73 -2.80 21.46
CA GLY A 250 11.15 -2.78 21.78
C GLY A 250 11.76 -4.17 22.04
N GLN A 251 11.12 -5.25 21.57
CA GLN A 251 11.58 -6.63 21.77
C GLN A 251 12.67 -7.04 20.78
N ILE A 252 12.65 -6.46 19.57
CA ILE A 252 13.67 -6.65 18.55
C ILE A 252 14.04 -5.31 17.92
N THR A 253 15.23 -5.24 17.33
CA THR A 253 15.65 -4.08 16.53
C THR A 253 15.16 -4.20 15.08
N LEU A 254 15.21 -3.09 14.33
CA LEU A 254 14.94 -3.09 12.89
C LEU A 254 15.90 -4.05 12.13
N ALA A 255 17.16 -4.12 12.57
CA ALA A 255 18.15 -5.03 11.98
C ALA A 255 17.76 -6.51 12.23
N ASP A 256 17.30 -6.84 13.44
CA ASP A 256 16.88 -8.21 13.78
C ASP A 256 15.63 -8.64 13.00
N SER A 257 14.73 -7.71 12.69
CA SER A 257 13.48 -8.00 11.96
C SER A 257 13.71 -8.57 10.57
N ARG A 258 14.78 -8.18 9.90
CA ARG A 258 15.13 -8.63 8.53
C ARG A 258 15.43 -10.12 8.43
N THR A 259 15.97 -10.70 9.49
CA THR A 259 16.33 -12.13 9.56
C THR A 259 15.34 -12.94 10.41
N HIS A 260 14.32 -12.28 10.96
CA HIS A 260 13.36 -12.94 11.84
C HIS A 260 12.54 -14.00 11.09
N PRO A 261 12.30 -15.21 11.68
CA PRO A 261 11.53 -16.28 11.02
C PRO A 261 10.12 -15.85 10.59
N GLN A 262 9.49 -14.94 11.32
CA GLN A 262 8.13 -14.44 11.08
C GLN A 262 8.11 -13.10 10.35
N ARG A 263 9.19 -12.68 9.66
CA ARG A 263 9.27 -11.37 9.01
C ARG A 263 8.18 -11.12 7.96
N ASN A 264 7.67 -12.18 7.32
CA ASN A 264 6.62 -12.08 6.30
C ASN A 264 5.21 -12.36 6.86
N GLN A 265 5.06 -12.45 8.19
CA GLN A 265 3.77 -12.74 8.80
C GLN A 265 3.01 -11.45 9.09
N LEU A 266 1.97 -11.20 8.29
CA LEU A 266 1.03 -10.10 8.51
C LEU A 266 -0.10 -10.53 9.43
N TYR A 267 -0.52 -9.64 10.33
CA TYR A 267 -1.70 -9.84 11.16
C TYR A 267 -2.90 -9.02 10.68
N ARG A 268 -2.70 -8.17 9.65
CA ARG A 268 -3.74 -7.36 9.05
C ARG A 268 -3.52 -7.25 7.54
N THR A 269 -4.51 -7.68 6.78
CA THR A 269 -4.50 -7.76 5.31
C THR A 269 -5.86 -7.36 4.76
N VAL A 270 -5.92 -6.98 3.50
CA VAL A 270 -7.16 -6.70 2.77
C VAL A 270 -7.60 -7.96 2.03
N GLY A 271 -8.87 -8.38 2.22
CA GLY A 271 -9.49 -9.46 1.48
C GLY A 271 -9.43 -10.85 2.10
N GLN A 272 -8.68 -11.06 3.22
CA GLN A 272 -8.61 -12.37 3.89
C GLN A 272 -9.66 -12.55 5.01
N HIS A 273 -10.27 -11.48 5.46
CA HIS A 273 -11.33 -11.50 6.48
C HIS A 273 -12.53 -10.64 6.04
N PRO A 274 -13.74 -10.90 6.54
CA PRO A 274 -14.93 -10.13 6.17
C PRO A 274 -14.79 -8.65 6.51
N ASP A 275 -14.12 -8.34 7.62
CA ASP A 275 -13.88 -6.98 8.09
C ASP A 275 -12.38 -6.70 8.17
N VAL A 276 -11.98 -5.44 7.93
CA VAL A 276 -10.61 -4.97 8.07
C VAL A 276 -10.57 -3.67 8.86
N GLN A 277 -9.64 -3.61 9.82
CA GLN A 277 -9.32 -2.37 10.50
C GLN A 277 -8.29 -1.60 9.68
N VAL A 278 -8.70 -0.47 9.11
CA VAL A 278 -7.84 0.42 8.33
C VAL A 278 -7.20 1.45 9.24
N GLU A 279 -5.87 1.59 9.19
CA GLU A 279 -5.17 2.69 9.83
C GLU A 279 -5.37 3.96 9.00
N SER A 280 -5.80 5.03 9.67
CA SER A 280 -6.04 6.34 9.05
C SER A 280 -5.06 7.35 9.60
N LEU A 281 -4.25 7.96 8.72
CA LEU A 281 -3.22 8.92 9.09
C LEU A 281 -3.41 10.22 8.30
N TYR A 282 -2.96 11.32 8.89
CA TYR A 282 -2.90 12.63 8.26
C TYR A 282 -1.52 13.25 8.45
N HIS A 283 -0.96 13.77 7.37
CA HIS A 283 0.29 14.54 7.40
C HIS A 283 0.16 15.81 6.59
N PRO A 284 0.59 16.97 7.13
CA PRO A 284 0.73 18.18 6.33
C PRO A 284 1.91 18.02 5.36
N ILE A 285 1.83 18.65 4.19
CA ILE A 285 2.91 18.65 3.19
C ILE A 285 3.96 19.73 3.42
N GLU A 286 3.79 20.57 4.45
CA GLU A 286 4.76 21.64 4.74
C GLU A 286 6.15 21.05 5.00
N GLY A 287 7.16 21.55 4.27
CA GLY A 287 8.54 21.05 4.34
C GLY A 287 8.78 19.68 3.71
N VAL A 288 7.76 19.04 3.13
CA VAL A 288 7.90 17.78 2.42
C VAL A 288 8.35 18.04 0.99
N SER A 289 9.45 17.41 0.59
CA SER A 289 9.95 17.46 -0.79
C SER A 289 9.46 16.30 -1.66
N HIS A 290 9.35 15.10 -1.06
CA HIS A 290 8.90 13.89 -1.77
C HIS A 290 8.08 12.99 -0.85
N LEU A 291 7.13 12.29 -1.47
CA LEU A 291 6.42 11.14 -0.91
C LEU A 291 6.87 9.90 -1.69
N LEU A 292 7.32 8.85 -0.99
CA LEU A 292 7.59 7.54 -1.54
C LEU A 292 6.60 6.54 -0.95
N ILE A 293 5.98 5.72 -1.79
CA ILE A 293 5.16 4.59 -1.35
C ILE A 293 5.72 3.33 -2.02
N CYS A 294 5.96 2.26 -1.28
CA CYS A 294 6.58 1.06 -1.81
C CYS A 294 6.13 -0.21 -1.07
N SER A 295 6.24 -1.35 -1.76
CA SER A 295 6.12 -2.69 -1.17
C SER A 295 7.44 -3.15 -0.54
N ASP A 296 7.44 -4.32 0.10
CA ASP A 296 8.60 -4.96 0.72
C ASP A 296 9.71 -5.29 -0.30
N GLY A 297 9.35 -5.41 -1.57
CA GLY A 297 10.31 -5.57 -2.67
C GLY A 297 11.32 -4.43 -2.78
N LEU A 298 11.02 -3.23 -2.25
CA LEU A 298 11.97 -2.12 -2.17
C LEU A 298 12.55 -1.98 -0.75
N TRP A 299 11.74 -1.71 0.26
CA TRP A 299 12.25 -1.44 1.61
C TRP A 299 12.91 -2.65 2.28
N GLY A 300 12.59 -3.87 1.84
CA GLY A 300 13.25 -5.09 2.28
C GLY A 300 14.65 -5.30 1.70
N MET A 301 15.01 -4.56 0.63
CA MET A 301 16.27 -4.70 -0.11
C MET A 301 17.22 -3.51 0.08
N VAL A 302 16.70 -2.36 0.48
CA VAL A 302 17.46 -1.12 0.66
C VAL A 302 17.28 -0.63 2.09
N ASP A 303 18.37 -0.14 2.71
CA ASP A 303 18.32 0.49 4.02
C ASP A 303 17.70 1.89 3.91
N ASP A 304 17.06 2.33 4.98
CA ASP A 304 16.41 3.66 5.03
C ASP A 304 17.44 4.81 5.18
N ASP A 305 18.76 4.51 5.35
CA ASP A 305 19.86 5.45 5.54
C ASP A 305 20.45 6.01 4.23
#